data_8dd4400c32f80e82bcdcacb578faf187
#
_entry.id   8dd4400c32f80e82bcdcacb578faf187
#
_cell.length_a   1.000
_cell.length_b   1.000
_cell.length_c   1.000
_cell.angle_alpha   90.00
_cell.angle_beta   90.00
_cell.angle_gamma   90.00
#
_symmetry.space_group_name_H-M   'P 1'
#
loop_
_entity.id
_entity.type
_entity.pdbx_description
1 polymer ?
#
loop_
_entity_poly.entity_id
_entity_poly.type
_entity_poly.pdbx_seq_one_letter_code
_entity_poly.pdbx_strand_id
1 'polypeptide(L)'
;RTRKLMTMHGMLHPRSNVSRLYLPRSEGGRGLLSVADSVNIERRSLHCHVRRTEESLLKVAQRYTRADEVGPKEYKRERKEERHQDWRNKPLHGRFLRCTEEVASSKSWNWLKSGELKKETEGLITAAQDQSLRTNVMKARIEKANVSPMCRMCNKAEETVFHIVSECSKMAQTEYKGRHDKLAKVIH
;
A
#
# COMPACT_ATOMS: atom_id res chain seq x y z
N ARG A 1 4.78 -3.41 16.57
CA ARG A 1 3.63 -3.17 17.45
C ARG A 1 2.45 -2.53 16.71
N THR A 2 2.64 -1.46 15.96
CA THR A 2 1.59 -0.76 15.17
C THR A 2 0.81 -1.67 14.22
N ARG A 3 1.48 -2.52 13.44
CA ARG A 3 0.83 -3.48 12.53
C ARG A 3 -0.14 -4.41 13.26
N LYS A 4 0.28 -4.94 14.42
CA LYS A 4 -0.57 -5.83 15.22
C LYS A 4 -1.84 -5.12 15.68
N LEU A 5 -1.72 -3.88 16.15
CA LEU A 5 -2.87 -3.06 16.55
C LEU A 5 -3.81 -2.80 15.36
N MET A 6 -3.27 -2.37 14.22
CA MET A 6 -4.09 -2.15 13.02
C MET A 6 -4.84 -3.42 12.59
N THR A 7 -4.21 -4.58 12.68
CA THR A 7 -4.84 -5.88 12.36
C THR A 7 -5.94 -6.22 13.36
N MET A 8 -5.69 -6.04 14.65
CA MET A 8 -6.69 -6.30 15.70
C MET A 8 -7.95 -5.43 15.55
N HIS A 9 -7.80 -4.21 15.02
CA HIS A 9 -8.90 -3.27 14.78
C HIS A 9 -9.47 -3.31 13.36
N GLY A 10 -9.18 -4.34 12.56
CA GLY A 10 -9.70 -4.51 11.21
C GLY A 10 -9.19 -3.50 10.18
N MET A 11 -8.24 -2.65 10.54
CA MET A 11 -7.69 -1.60 9.67
C MET A 11 -6.67 -2.11 8.65
N LEU A 12 -6.10 -3.29 8.91
CA LEU A 12 -5.05 -3.89 8.10
C LEU A 12 -5.20 -5.40 8.07
N HIS A 13 -5.19 -5.98 6.88
CA HIS A 13 -5.07 -7.42 6.76
C HIS A 13 -3.64 -7.89 7.15
N PRO A 14 -3.48 -8.99 7.92
CA PRO A 14 -2.17 -9.42 8.44
C PRO A 14 -1.12 -9.65 7.36
N ARG A 15 -1.55 -9.98 6.14
CA ARG A 15 -0.68 -10.26 4.97
C ARG A 15 -0.57 -9.12 3.97
N SER A 16 -1.15 -7.94 4.26
CA SER A 16 -1.00 -6.75 3.40
C SER A 16 0.43 -6.26 3.32
N ASN A 17 0.76 -5.58 2.23
CA ASN A 17 2.10 -5.05 1.99
C ASN A 17 2.51 -4.02 3.05
N VAL A 18 3.69 -4.21 3.62
CA VAL A 18 4.24 -3.34 4.68
C VAL A 18 4.70 -1.99 4.11
N SER A 19 5.32 -1.98 2.94
CA SER A 19 5.83 -0.74 2.32
C SER A 19 4.70 0.24 2.04
N ARG A 20 3.53 -0.27 1.66
CA ARG A 20 2.30 0.50 1.46
C ARG A 20 1.83 1.28 2.69
N LEU A 21 2.14 0.81 3.90
CA LEU A 21 1.75 1.51 5.13
C LEU A 21 2.33 2.92 5.22
N TYR A 22 3.53 3.11 4.72
CA TYR A 22 4.31 4.33 4.86
C TYR A 22 4.28 5.23 3.62
N LEU A 23 3.60 4.82 2.56
CA LEU A 23 3.36 5.64 1.38
C LEU A 23 2.21 6.62 1.65
N PRO A 24 2.20 7.79 0.97
CA PRO A 24 1.10 8.74 1.06
C PRO A 24 -0.24 8.13 0.63
N ARG A 25 -1.34 8.57 1.21
CA ARG A 25 -2.69 8.14 0.81
C ARG A 25 -3.01 8.51 -0.64
N SER A 26 -2.49 9.62 -1.13
CA SER A 26 -2.58 10.06 -2.53
C SER A 26 -1.85 9.14 -3.53
N GLU A 27 -1.02 8.24 -3.03
CA GLU A 27 -0.23 7.29 -3.82
C GLU A 27 -0.58 5.83 -3.46
N GLY A 28 -1.75 5.61 -2.89
CA GLY A 28 -2.25 4.29 -2.53
C GLY A 28 -1.77 3.75 -1.18
N GLY A 29 -1.03 4.52 -0.42
CA GLY A 29 -0.53 4.14 0.90
C GLY A 29 -1.51 4.41 2.04
N ARG A 30 -1.08 4.13 3.27
CA ARG A 30 -1.85 4.38 4.50
C ARG A 30 -1.46 5.68 5.20
N GLY A 31 -0.39 6.34 4.77
CA GLY A 31 0.08 7.61 5.31
C GLY A 31 0.69 7.52 6.71
N LEU A 32 1.13 6.34 7.14
CA LEU A 32 1.79 6.21 8.43
C LEU A 32 3.20 6.82 8.39
N LEU A 33 3.60 7.43 9.50
CA LEU A 33 4.97 7.89 9.67
C LEU A 33 5.87 6.71 10.07
N SER A 34 7.00 6.60 9.38
CA SER A 34 8.08 5.71 9.76
C SER A 34 8.96 6.43 10.78
N VAL A 35 9.00 5.93 12.01
CA VAL A 35 9.83 6.53 13.07
C VAL A 35 11.30 6.58 12.66
N ALA A 36 11.81 5.50 12.07
CA ALA A 36 13.20 5.44 11.61
C ALA A 36 13.50 6.51 10.54
N ASP A 37 12.60 6.68 9.55
CA ASP A 37 12.80 7.69 8.51
C ASP A 37 12.64 9.10 9.07
N SER A 38 11.70 9.32 9.99
CA SER A 38 11.52 10.63 10.65
C SER A 38 12.78 11.02 11.40
N VAL A 39 13.36 10.10 12.21
CA VAL A 39 14.63 10.36 12.92
C VAL A 39 15.77 10.68 11.94
N ASN A 40 15.88 9.93 10.83
CA ASN A 40 16.92 10.18 9.83
C ASN A 40 16.72 11.51 9.10
N ILE A 41 15.48 11.90 8.81
CA ILE A 41 15.17 13.19 8.18
C ILE A 41 15.54 14.33 9.13
N GLU A 42 15.15 14.25 10.41
CA GLU A 42 15.46 15.28 11.39
C GLU A 42 16.97 15.39 11.67
N ARG A 43 17.68 14.26 11.76
CA ARG A 43 19.13 14.25 11.88
C ARG A 43 19.80 15.00 10.71
N ARG A 44 19.37 14.71 9.47
CA ARG A 44 19.88 15.38 8.27
C ARG A 44 19.52 16.87 8.24
N SER A 45 18.31 17.21 8.69
CA SER A 45 17.88 18.61 8.81
C SER A 45 18.75 19.36 9.79
N LEU A 46 19.04 18.76 10.94
CA LEU A 46 19.93 19.32 11.94
C LEU A 46 21.35 19.53 11.41
N HIS A 47 21.90 18.54 10.70
CA HIS A 47 23.21 18.67 10.05
C HIS A 47 23.23 19.83 9.04
N CYS A 48 22.21 19.96 8.22
CA CYS A 48 22.09 21.08 7.28
C CYS A 48 22.03 22.43 8.02
N HIS A 49 21.29 22.50 9.13
CA HIS A 49 21.21 23.70 9.95
C HIS A 49 22.57 24.08 10.54
N VAL A 50 23.23 23.14 11.24
CA VAL A 50 24.55 23.33 11.83
C VAL A 50 25.57 23.83 10.80
N ARG A 51 25.54 23.31 9.56
CA ARG A 51 26.46 23.71 8.49
C ARG A 51 26.21 25.11 7.96
N ARG A 52 24.99 25.63 8.03
CA ARG A 52 24.59 26.95 7.53
C ARG A 52 24.75 28.06 8.56
N THR A 53 24.88 27.67 9.82
CA THR A 53 24.90 28.63 10.94
C THR A 53 26.31 29.19 11.16
N GLU A 54 26.37 30.49 11.41
CA GLU A 54 27.64 31.23 11.67
C GLU A 54 28.01 31.26 13.16
N GLU A 55 27.20 30.69 14.04
CA GLU A 55 27.45 30.65 15.50
C GLU A 55 28.71 29.88 15.84
N SER A 56 29.55 30.49 16.73
CA SER A 56 30.89 29.98 17.09
C SER A 56 30.84 28.57 17.70
N LEU A 57 29.87 28.27 18.55
CA LEU A 57 29.71 26.94 19.16
C LEU A 57 29.32 25.88 18.13
N LEU A 58 28.43 26.21 17.20
CA LEU A 58 28.01 25.28 16.15
C LEU A 58 29.14 25.08 15.11
N LYS A 59 30.00 26.04 14.87
CA LYS A 59 31.21 25.84 14.08
C LYS A 59 32.17 24.82 14.70
N VAL A 60 32.27 24.78 16.01
CA VAL A 60 33.04 23.72 16.70
C VAL A 60 32.38 22.37 16.48
N ALA A 61 31.05 22.26 16.64
CA ALA A 61 30.31 21.03 16.44
C ALA A 61 30.43 20.49 14.99
N GLN A 62 30.54 21.37 13.99
CA GLN A 62 30.74 20.98 12.58
C GLN A 62 31.97 20.09 12.39
N ARG A 63 33.04 20.31 13.15
CA ARG A 63 34.32 19.54 13.05
C ARG A 63 34.14 18.07 13.46
N TYR A 64 33.16 17.79 14.29
CA TYR A 64 32.90 16.44 14.83
C TYR A 64 31.72 15.74 14.18
N THR A 65 30.96 16.44 13.34
CA THR A 65 29.81 15.86 12.64
C THR A 65 30.21 15.36 11.25
N ARG A 66 30.00 14.05 11.00
CA ARG A 66 30.12 13.50 9.64
C ARG A 66 29.00 14.09 8.77
N ALA A 67 29.36 14.50 7.55
CA ALA A 67 28.38 14.92 6.57
C ALA A 67 27.52 13.74 6.13
N ASP A 68 26.21 13.90 6.18
CA ASP A 68 25.35 13.05 5.38
C ASP A 68 25.51 13.43 3.90
N GLU A 69 25.70 12.44 3.04
CA GLU A 69 25.91 12.65 1.60
C GLU A 69 24.65 13.22 0.92
N VAL A 70 23.48 12.86 1.46
CA VAL A 70 22.17 13.19 0.89
C VAL A 70 21.37 14.08 1.85
N GLY A 71 20.80 15.16 1.33
CA GLY A 71 20.00 16.11 2.09
C GLY A 71 18.65 15.52 2.55
N PRO A 72 17.94 16.16 3.53
CA PRO A 72 16.69 15.63 4.11
C PRO A 72 15.57 15.47 3.07
N LYS A 73 15.45 16.39 2.12
CA LYS A 73 14.42 16.32 1.06
C LYS A 73 14.69 15.16 0.10
N GLU A 74 15.95 15.01 -0.31
CA GLU A 74 16.40 13.94 -1.18
C GLU A 74 16.22 12.59 -0.52
N TYR A 75 16.69 12.42 0.71
CA TYR A 75 16.48 11.20 1.49
C TYR A 75 15.01 10.81 1.57
N LYS A 76 14.09 11.76 1.83
CA LYS A 76 12.64 11.51 1.86
C LYS A 76 12.12 11.01 0.51
N ARG A 77 12.63 11.58 -0.59
CA ARG A 77 12.26 11.17 -1.95
C ARG A 77 12.73 9.75 -2.25
N GLU A 78 13.99 9.45 -1.96
CA GLU A 78 14.58 8.12 -2.15
C GLU A 78 13.84 7.05 -1.35
N ARG A 79 13.56 7.30 -0.06
CA ARG A 79 12.80 6.36 0.77
C ARG A 79 11.39 6.10 0.24
N LYS A 80 10.74 7.12 -0.30
CA LYS A 80 9.42 6.97 -0.90
C LYS A 80 9.51 6.12 -2.17
N GLU A 81 10.44 6.42 -3.06
CA GLU A 81 10.65 5.68 -4.30
C GLU A 81 11.01 4.22 -4.04
N GLU A 82 11.92 3.95 -3.12
CA GLU A 82 12.28 2.60 -2.70
C GLU A 82 11.07 1.78 -2.23
N ARG A 83 10.15 2.40 -1.48
CA ARG A 83 8.91 1.74 -1.05
C ARG A 83 7.94 1.47 -2.20
N HIS A 84 7.85 2.38 -3.16
CA HIS A 84 7.07 2.15 -4.37
C HIS A 84 7.63 0.98 -5.17
N GLN A 85 8.94 0.93 -5.38
CA GLN A 85 9.61 -0.15 -6.08
C GLN A 85 9.47 -1.48 -5.33
N ASP A 86 9.65 -1.47 -4.01
CA ASP A 86 9.44 -2.67 -3.18
C ASP A 86 7.99 -3.19 -3.29
N TRP A 87 7.00 -2.30 -3.31
CA TRP A 87 5.61 -2.71 -3.51
C TRP A 87 5.38 -3.26 -4.91
N ARG A 88 5.82 -2.55 -5.96
CA ARG A 88 5.66 -2.89 -7.36
C ARG A 88 6.31 -4.24 -7.72
N ASN A 89 7.50 -4.49 -7.17
CA ASN A 89 8.30 -5.68 -7.50
C ASN A 89 7.77 -6.97 -6.84
N LYS A 90 6.91 -6.86 -5.83
CA LYS A 90 6.32 -8.06 -5.21
C LYS A 90 5.36 -8.78 -6.17
N PRO A 91 5.53 -10.08 -6.40
CA PRO A 91 4.74 -10.82 -7.40
C PRO A 91 3.23 -10.69 -7.20
N LEU A 92 2.75 -10.88 -5.98
CA LEU A 92 1.33 -10.79 -5.65
C LEU A 92 0.91 -9.35 -5.33
N HIS A 93 1.54 -8.71 -4.36
CA HIS A 93 1.15 -7.39 -3.87
C HIS A 93 1.30 -6.29 -4.92
N GLY A 94 2.30 -6.39 -5.80
CA GLY A 94 2.52 -5.41 -6.88
C GLY A 94 1.62 -5.61 -8.10
N ARG A 95 0.85 -6.70 -8.17
CA ARG A 95 0.02 -7.00 -9.35
C ARG A 95 -0.96 -5.88 -9.66
N PHE A 96 -1.64 -5.34 -8.65
CA PHE A 96 -2.59 -4.25 -8.84
C PHE A 96 -1.94 -3.01 -9.49
N LEU A 97 -0.76 -2.59 -9.02
CA LEU A 97 -0.03 -1.45 -9.60
C LEU A 97 0.31 -1.69 -11.07
N ARG A 98 0.84 -2.88 -11.39
CA ARG A 98 1.21 -3.23 -12.77
C ARG A 98 0.02 -3.28 -13.73
N CYS A 99 -1.15 -3.74 -13.24
CA CYS A 99 -2.38 -3.79 -14.03
C CYS A 99 -3.07 -2.43 -14.19
N THR A 100 -2.68 -1.42 -13.41
CA THR A 100 -3.33 -0.09 -13.40
C THR A 100 -2.41 1.03 -13.89
N GLU A 101 -1.32 0.69 -14.55
CA GLU A 101 -0.34 1.68 -15.04
C GLU A 101 -0.95 2.70 -16.02
N GLU A 102 -1.90 2.26 -16.84
CA GLU A 102 -2.60 3.10 -17.82
C GLU A 102 -3.76 3.92 -17.22
N VAL A 103 -4.08 3.67 -15.94
CA VAL A 103 -5.18 4.38 -15.26
C VAL A 103 -4.64 5.62 -14.56
N ALA A 104 -5.39 6.72 -14.63
CA ALA A 104 -5.05 7.98 -13.95
C ALA A 104 -4.87 7.78 -12.44
N SER A 105 -3.63 7.62 -12.00
CA SER A 105 -3.26 7.28 -10.62
C SER A 105 -3.80 8.29 -9.60
N SER A 106 -3.83 9.59 -9.95
CA SER A 106 -4.34 10.64 -9.07
C SER A 106 -5.83 10.46 -8.72
N LYS A 107 -6.65 10.01 -9.69
CA LYS A 107 -8.09 9.75 -9.47
C LYS A 107 -8.32 8.40 -8.78
N SER A 108 -7.50 7.41 -9.07
CA SER A 108 -7.62 6.06 -8.53
C SER A 108 -7.48 6.00 -7.00
N TRP A 109 -6.85 6.99 -6.38
CA TRP A 109 -6.64 7.05 -4.94
C TRP A 109 -7.51 8.07 -4.19
N ASN A 110 -8.46 8.73 -4.88
CA ASN A 110 -9.33 9.73 -4.25
C ASN A 110 -10.13 9.15 -3.08
N TRP A 111 -10.68 7.96 -3.23
CA TRP A 111 -11.41 7.26 -2.15
C TRP A 111 -10.57 7.03 -0.89
N LEU A 112 -9.28 6.80 -1.08
CA LEU A 112 -8.32 6.60 0.01
C LEU A 112 -7.92 7.94 0.62
N LYS A 113 -7.78 8.98 -0.21
CA LYS A 113 -7.40 10.34 0.20
C LYS A 113 -8.52 11.04 0.97
N SER A 114 -9.78 10.93 0.55
CA SER A 114 -10.94 11.56 1.21
C SER A 114 -11.19 10.99 2.61
N GLY A 115 -10.89 9.71 2.84
CA GLY A 115 -11.06 9.09 4.16
C GLY A 115 -12.51 8.84 4.57
N GLU A 116 -13.45 8.84 3.62
CA GLU A 116 -14.89 8.70 3.87
C GLU A 116 -15.32 7.26 4.21
N LEU A 117 -14.50 6.28 3.84
CA LEU A 117 -14.79 4.88 4.10
C LEU A 117 -14.48 4.48 5.55
N LYS A 118 -15.28 3.57 6.07
CA LYS A 118 -14.98 2.92 7.35
C LYS A 118 -13.62 2.21 7.27
N LYS A 119 -12.90 2.21 8.38
CA LYS A 119 -11.54 1.63 8.46
C LYS A 119 -11.48 0.17 8.02
N GLU A 120 -12.52 -0.62 8.31
CA GLU A 120 -12.63 -2.04 7.93
C GLU A 120 -12.81 -2.18 6.41
N THR A 121 -13.63 -1.33 5.78
CA THR A 121 -13.85 -1.31 4.33
C THR A 121 -12.56 -0.91 3.62
N GLU A 122 -11.88 0.12 4.09
CA GLU A 122 -10.59 0.56 3.58
C GLU A 122 -9.54 -0.56 3.70
N GLY A 123 -9.51 -1.24 4.86
CA GLY A 123 -8.66 -2.41 5.09
C GLY A 123 -8.93 -3.56 4.14
N LEU A 124 -10.20 -3.84 3.85
CA LEU A 124 -10.63 -4.88 2.91
C LEU A 124 -10.23 -4.55 1.47
N ILE A 125 -10.47 -3.32 1.00
CA ILE A 125 -10.12 -2.89 -0.36
C ILE A 125 -8.59 -2.97 -0.55
N THR A 126 -7.81 -2.46 0.41
CA THR A 126 -6.35 -2.53 0.34
C THR A 126 -5.84 -3.98 0.35
N ALA A 127 -6.47 -4.87 1.13
CA ALA A 127 -6.14 -6.30 1.13
C ALA A 127 -6.47 -6.98 -0.21
N ALA A 128 -7.58 -6.60 -0.85
CA ALA A 128 -7.93 -7.10 -2.18
C ALA A 128 -6.92 -6.66 -3.23
N GLN A 129 -6.55 -5.38 -3.25
CA GLN A 129 -5.52 -4.84 -4.14
C GLN A 129 -4.16 -5.52 -3.94
N ASP A 130 -3.77 -5.80 -2.70
CA ASP A 130 -2.55 -6.53 -2.35
C ASP A 130 -2.65 -8.05 -2.61
N GLN A 131 -3.78 -8.55 -3.16
CA GLN A 131 -4.03 -9.99 -3.36
C GLN A 131 -3.85 -10.81 -2.07
N SER A 132 -4.08 -10.21 -0.90
CA SER A 132 -3.83 -10.83 0.40
C SER A 132 -5.07 -11.46 1.04
N LEU A 133 -6.25 -11.34 0.40
CA LEU A 133 -7.46 -12.00 0.86
C LEU A 133 -7.32 -13.53 0.82
N ARG A 134 -7.98 -14.21 1.78
CA ARG A 134 -7.87 -15.66 1.97
C ARG A 134 -8.70 -16.45 0.95
N THR A 135 -8.28 -16.38 -0.31
CA THR A 135 -8.80 -17.18 -1.42
C THR A 135 -8.24 -18.61 -1.39
N ASN A 136 -8.81 -19.53 -2.18
CA ASN A 136 -8.29 -20.90 -2.28
C ASN A 136 -6.85 -20.94 -2.83
N VAL A 137 -6.50 -20.06 -3.76
CA VAL A 137 -5.10 -19.91 -4.22
C VAL A 137 -4.18 -19.51 -3.07
N MET A 138 -4.60 -18.56 -2.24
CA MET A 138 -3.82 -18.14 -1.07
C MET A 138 -3.63 -19.29 -0.09
N LYS A 139 -4.71 -20.04 0.20
CA LYS A 139 -4.67 -21.22 1.08
C LYS A 139 -3.73 -22.30 0.54
N ALA A 140 -3.89 -22.68 -0.73
CA ALA A 140 -3.12 -23.75 -1.34
C ALA A 140 -1.64 -23.38 -1.48
N ARG A 141 -1.32 -22.21 -2.04
CA ARG A 141 0.06 -21.85 -2.42
C ARG A 141 0.87 -21.20 -1.31
N ILE A 142 0.23 -20.37 -0.48
CA ILE A 142 0.93 -19.60 0.57
C ILE A 142 0.79 -20.27 1.93
N GLU A 143 -0.43 -20.70 2.30
CA GLU A 143 -0.66 -21.39 3.57
C GLU A 143 -0.28 -22.88 3.52
N LYS A 144 -0.02 -23.43 2.32
CA LYS A 144 0.27 -24.85 2.10
C LYS A 144 -0.82 -25.78 2.66
N ALA A 145 -2.06 -25.28 2.68
CA ALA A 145 -3.20 -26.08 3.08
C ALA A 145 -3.57 -27.10 1.99
N ASN A 146 -4.05 -28.26 2.40
CA ASN A 146 -4.51 -29.31 1.47
C ASN A 146 -5.91 -28.95 0.92
N VAL A 147 -5.97 -27.94 0.06
CA VAL A 147 -7.19 -27.50 -0.62
C VAL A 147 -6.90 -27.27 -2.11
N SER A 148 -7.90 -27.52 -2.95
CA SER A 148 -7.82 -27.20 -4.37
C SER A 148 -7.73 -25.68 -4.55
N PRO A 149 -6.85 -25.15 -5.42
CA PRO A 149 -6.79 -23.73 -5.72
C PRO A 149 -7.98 -23.23 -6.56
N MET A 150 -8.83 -24.13 -7.03
CA MET A 150 -9.97 -23.81 -7.90
C MET A 150 -11.03 -22.98 -7.18
N CYS A 151 -11.74 -22.16 -7.95
CA CYS A 151 -12.82 -21.30 -7.45
C CYS A 151 -13.95 -22.14 -6.85
N ARG A 152 -14.29 -21.88 -5.60
CA ARG A 152 -15.39 -22.56 -4.88
C ARG A 152 -16.77 -22.31 -5.49
N MET A 153 -16.93 -21.26 -6.31
CA MET A 153 -18.20 -20.88 -6.92
C MET A 153 -18.40 -21.51 -8.29
N CYS A 154 -17.43 -21.37 -9.19
CA CYS A 154 -17.56 -21.84 -10.59
C CYS A 154 -16.76 -23.10 -10.89
N ASN A 155 -15.75 -23.42 -10.11
CA ASN A 155 -14.82 -24.55 -10.29
C ASN A 155 -14.13 -24.62 -11.68
N LYS A 156 -14.11 -23.49 -12.43
CA LYS A 156 -13.55 -23.43 -13.79
C LYS A 156 -12.17 -22.79 -13.86
N ALA A 157 -11.81 -21.96 -12.90
CA ALA A 157 -10.54 -21.25 -12.83
C ALA A 157 -10.04 -21.15 -11.39
N GLU A 158 -8.78 -20.78 -11.22
CA GLU A 158 -8.19 -20.56 -9.89
C GLU A 158 -8.88 -19.43 -9.15
N GLU A 159 -9.14 -19.60 -7.85
CA GLU A 159 -9.75 -18.61 -7.00
C GLU A 159 -8.74 -17.54 -6.58
N THR A 160 -8.45 -16.63 -7.49
CA THR A 160 -7.73 -15.39 -7.20
C THR A 160 -8.71 -14.27 -6.83
N VAL A 161 -8.25 -13.19 -6.21
CA VAL A 161 -9.06 -12.00 -5.98
C VAL A 161 -9.57 -11.44 -7.31
N PHE A 162 -8.73 -11.42 -8.34
CA PHE A 162 -9.08 -10.94 -9.67
C PHE A 162 -10.22 -11.77 -10.28
N HIS A 163 -10.11 -13.10 -10.24
CA HIS A 163 -11.17 -13.99 -10.71
C HIS A 163 -12.52 -13.72 -9.99
N ILE A 164 -12.50 -13.60 -8.66
CA ILE A 164 -13.72 -13.33 -7.89
C ILE A 164 -14.34 -11.97 -8.26
N VAL A 165 -13.52 -10.95 -8.48
CA VAL A 165 -14.01 -9.58 -8.71
C VAL A 165 -14.53 -9.37 -10.13
N SER A 166 -13.98 -10.07 -11.15
CA SER A 166 -14.25 -9.73 -12.56
C SER A 166 -14.44 -10.90 -13.51
N GLU A 167 -14.09 -12.14 -13.15
CA GLU A 167 -14.06 -13.25 -14.13
C GLU A 167 -14.95 -14.43 -13.78
N CYS A 168 -15.50 -14.48 -12.58
CA CYS A 168 -16.28 -15.65 -12.14
C CYS A 168 -17.62 -15.73 -12.84
N SER A 169 -17.82 -16.77 -13.68
CA SER A 169 -19.06 -16.95 -14.44
C SER A 169 -20.32 -17.10 -13.56
N LYS A 170 -20.18 -17.58 -12.33
CA LYS A 170 -21.31 -17.69 -11.38
C LYS A 170 -21.74 -16.34 -10.82
N MET A 171 -20.83 -15.36 -10.75
CA MET A 171 -21.13 -14.01 -10.26
C MET A 171 -21.55 -13.05 -11.38
N ALA A 172 -21.38 -13.47 -12.65
CA ALA A 172 -21.63 -12.60 -13.81
C ALA A 172 -23.07 -12.10 -13.87
N GLN A 173 -24.05 -12.96 -13.62
CA GLN A 173 -25.48 -12.64 -13.74
C GLN A 173 -26.06 -11.92 -12.51
N THR A 174 -25.36 -11.95 -11.40
CA THR A 174 -25.82 -11.38 -10.13
C THR A 174 -24.98 -10.16 -9.73
N GLU A 175 -23.82 -10.42 -9.18
CA GLU A 175 -22.97 -9.37 -8.58
C GLU A 175 -22.41 -8.39 -9.62
N TYR A 176 -21.94 -8.88 -10.77
CA TYR A 176 -21.37 -7.98 -11.80
C TYR A 176 -22.44 -7.16 -12.48
N LYS A 177 -23.59 -7.77 -12.80
CA LYS A 177 -24.75 -7.05 -13.35
C LYS A 177 -25.25 -5.99 -12.36
N GLY A 178 -25.43 -6.38 -11.07
CA GLY A 178 -25.86 -5.44 -10.04
C GLY A 178 -24.89 -4.26 -9.85
N ARG A 179 -23.60 -4.51 -9.94
CA ARG A 179 -22.56 -3.46 -9.88
C ARG A 179 -22.63 -2.55 -11.10
N HIS A 180 -22.76 -3.12 -12.30
CA HIS A 180 -22.92 -2.37 -13.55
C HIS A 180 -24.17 -1.48 -13.50
N ASP A 181 -25.32 -2.03 -13.10
CA ASP A 181 -26.58 -1.32 -13.05
C ASP A 181 -26.58 -0.16 -12.04
N LYS A 182 -25.89 -0.35 -10.89
CA LYS A 182 -25.69 0.74 -9.92
C LYS A 182 -24.85 1.87 -10.49
N LEU A 183 -23.80 1.56 -11.24
CA LEU A 183 -22.97 2.57 -11.88
C LEU A 183 -23.74 3.29 -13.00
N ALA A 184 -24.45 2.55 -13.84
CA ALA A 184 -25.27 3.11 -14.92
C ALA A 184 -26.31 4.11 -14.39
N LYS A 185 -26.97 3.81 -13.26
CA LYS A 185 -27.94 4.72 -12.60
C LYS A 185 -27.34 6.04 -12.10
N VAL A 186 -26.04 6.11 -11.92
CA VAL A 186 -25.36 7.35 -11.49
C VAL A 186 -25.00 8.22 -12.69
N ILE A 187 -24.84 7.60 -13.87
CA ILE A 187 -24.45 8.29 -15.11
C ILE A 187 -25.67 8.80 -15.89
N HIS A 188 -26.80 8.10 -15.77
CA HIS A 188 -28.09 8.42 -16.38
C HIS A 188 -29.07 9.03 -15.38
#